data_65cd804b6861fc39cad45df693236923
#
_entry.id   65cd804b6861fc39cad45df693236923
#
_cell.length_a   1.000
_cell.length_b   1.000
_cell.length_c   1.000
_cell.angle_alpha   90.00
_cell.angle_beta   90.00
_cell.angle_gamma   90.00
#
_symmetry.space_group_name_H-M   'P 1'
#
loop_
_entity.id
_entity.type
_entity.pdbx_description
1 polymer ?
#
loop_
_entity_poly.entity_id
_entity_poly.type
_entity_poly.pdbx_seq_one_letter_code
_entity_poly.pdbx_strand_id
1 'polypeptide(L)'
;QPEGRNDQPDGESEQRPKGIGSGFVLSEDGYIMTNAHVVDGADELIVTFPDKTEYPGKIIGADKRTDVAVVKIEAKGLSPVRLGDSDRLRVGEWVMAIGSPYGLENTVTAGIVSAKARETGDFLPFIQTDVAINPGNSGGPLINMRGEVVGINSQIYSRSGGFQGISFAIPIAEAVRVSDQLREQGYANRGRIGVSIAEVNADTAQALGME
;
A
#
# COMPACT_ATOMS: atom_id res chain seq x y z
N GLN A 1 54.65 -16.52 31.21
CA GLN A 1 53.75 -16.02 30.15
C GLN A 1 52.40 -15.71 30.77
N PRO A 2 51.89 -14.47 30.68
CA PRO A 2 50.52 -14.16 31.04
C PRO A 2 49.65 -14.14 29.78
N GLU A 3 48.51 -14.83 29.89
CA GLU A 3 47.44 -14.88 28.89
C GLU A 3 46.76 -13.52 28.76
N GLY A 4 46.73 -13.00 27.51
CA GLY A 4 46.01 -11.80 27.19
C GLY A 4 44.49 -12.05 27.13
N ARG A 5 43.73 -11.39 27.98
CA ARG A 5 42.27 -11.26 27.83
C ARG A 5 41.98 -10.31 26.68
N ASN A 6 41.36 -10.86 25.66
CA ASN A 6 40.73 -10.09 24.58
C ASN A 6 39.37 -9.60 25.09
N ASP A 7 39.27 -8.40 25.61
CA ASP A 7 38.02 -7.70 25.80
C ASP A 7 37.61 -7.11 24.45
N GLN A 8 36.75 -7.85 23.74
CA GLN A 8 35.96 -7.26 22.64
C GLN A 8 34.80 -6.49 23.28
N PRO A 9 34.59 -5.23 22.94
CA PRO A 9 33.37 -4.54 23.36
C PRO A 9 32.16 -5.19 22.65
N ASP A 10 31.16 -5.52 23.47
CA ASP A 10 29.85 -5.95 23.02
C ASP A 10 29.32 -4.89 22.06
N GLY A 11 29.28 -5.25 20.77
CA GLY A 11 28.65 -4.44 19.76
C GLY A 11 27.16 -4.35 20.04
N GLU A 12 26.68 -3.17 20.35
CA GLU A 12 25.27 -2.83 20.28
C GLU A 12 24.76 -3.27 18.91
N SER A 13 23.93 -4.30 18.91
CA SER A 13 23.22 -4.70 17.71
C SER A 13 22.23 -3.60 17.38
N GLU A 14 22.63 -2.66 16.51
CA GLU A 14 21.69 -1.77 15.83
C GLU A 14 20.61 -2.67 15.19
N GLN A 15 19.44 -2.68 15.81
CA GLN A 15 18.27 -3.33 15.27
C GLN A 15 17.89 -2.58 13.99
N ARG A 16 18.36 -3.08 12.86
CA ARG A 16 17.93 -2.57 11.56
C ARG A 16 16.43 -2.81 11.45
N PRO A 17 15.63 -1.78 11.10
CA PRO A 17 14.20 -1.94 10.92
C PRO A 17 13.94 -3.06 9.92
N LYS A 18 13.11 -4.04 10.28
CA LYS A 18 12.81 -5.23 9.47
C LYS A 18 11.97 -4.94 8.23
N GLY A 19 11.39 -3.75 8.11
CA GLY A 19 10.58 -3.32 6.98
C GLY A 19 10.61 -1.81 6.82
N ILE A 20 10.59 -1.34 5.57
CA ILE A 20 10.45 0.07 5.22
C ILE A 20 9.29 0.17 4.24
N GLY A 21 8.41 1.12 4.47
CA GLY A 21 7.30 1.43 3.58
C GLY A 21 6.94 2.89 3.67
N SER A 22 5.93 3.26 2.93
CA SER A 22 5.37 4.60 2.90
C SER A 22 3.92 4.58 3.39
N GLY A 23 3.39 5.76 3.65
CA GLY A 23 1.99 5.97 3.99
C GLY A 23 1.59 7.40 3.72
N PHE A 24 0.34 7.73 3.98
CA PHE A 24 -0.15 9.10 3.87
C PHE A 24 -1.19 9.41 4.93
N VAL A 25 -1.26 10.68 5.32
CA VAL A 25 -2.17 11.17 6.36
C VAL A 25 -3.60 11.15 5.84
N LEU A 26 -4.48 10.43 6.53
CA LEU A 26 -5.88 10.29 6.19
C LEU A 26 -6.76 11.32 6.91
N SER A 27 -6.35 11.74 8.14
CA SER A 27 -7.11 12.68 8.96
C SER A 27 -6.21 13.54 9.85
N GLU A 28 -6.71 14.73 10.25
CA GLU A 28 -5.99 15.71 11.07
C GLU A 28 -5.60 15.20 12.44
N ASP A 29 -6.30 14.19 12.95
CA ASP A 29 -6.08 13.58 14.27
C ASP A 29 -5.10 12.40 14.24
N GLY A 30 -4.45 12.11 13.09
CA GLY A 30 -3.33 11.20 13.04
C GLY A 30 -3.64 9.79 12.54
N TYR A 31 -4.73 9.58 11.81
CA TYR A 31 -4.89 8.32 11.07
C TYR A 31 -4.06 8.35 9.79
N ILE A 32 -3.34 7.28 9.55
CA ILE A 32 -2.45 7.08 8.40
C ILE A 32 -2.85 5.81 7.68
N MET A 33 -2.89 5.87 6.37
CA MET A 33 -3.14 4.71 5.50
C MET A 33 -1.83 4.21 4.90
N THR A 34 -1.67 2.89 4.87
CA THR A 34 -0.53 2.19 4.28
C THR A 34 -0.95 0.80 3.81
N ASN A 35 -0.01 -0.04 3.37
CA ASN A 35 -0.28 -1.43 3.05
C ASN A 35 -0.22 -2.35 4.29
N ALA A 36 -1.00 -3.43 4.25
CA ALA A 36 -0.99 -4.44 5.31
C ALA A 36 0.38 -5.14 5.40
N HIS A 37 1.02 -5.44 4.26
CA HIS A 37 2.33 -6.08 4.26
C HIS A 37 3.46 -5.19 4.83
N VAL A 38 3.30 -3.86 4.83
CA VAL A 38 4.26 -2.91 5.42
C VAL A 38 4.28 -3.01 6.94
N VAL A 39 3.13 -3.30 7.56
CA VAL A 39 2.98 -3.38 9.02
C VAL A 39 2.93 -4.82 9.54
N ASP A 40 2.96 -5.82 8.67
CA ASP A 40 2.84 -7.23 9.06
C ASP A 40 4.06 -7.69 9.85
N GLY A 41 3.82 -8.24 11.04
CA GLY A 41 4.86 -8.73 11.93
C GLY A 41 5.74 -7.64 12.56
N ALA A 42 5.32 -6.39 12.54
CA ALA A 42 6.01 -5.31 13.21
C ALA A 42 5.71 -5.34 14.72
N ASP A 43 6.75 -5.48 15.55
CA ASP A 43 6.65 -5.35 17.01
C ASP A 43 6.55 -3.87 17.41
N GLU A 44 7.26 -3.02 16.69
CA GLU A 44 7.24 -1.56 16.82
C GLU A 44 7.07 -0.91 15.46
N LEU A 45 6.31 0.17 15.41
CA LEU A 45 6.09 0.97 14.22
C LEU A 45 6.44 2.43 14.51
N ILE A 46 7.34 2.99 13.73
CA ILE A 46 7.70 4.41 13.78
C ILE A 46 7.24 5.06 12.48
N VAL A 47 6.51 6.14 12.60
CA VAL A 47 6.11 7.00 11.48
C VAL A 47 7.01 8.22 11.46
N THR A 48 7.80 8.35 10.40
CA THR A 48 8.72 9.48 10.20
C THR A 48 8.15 10.42 9.15
N PHE A 49 8.00 11.69 9.48
CA PHE A 49 7.57 12.75 8.57
C PHE A 49 8.75 13.34 7.78
N PRO A 50 8.48 14.10 6.69
CA PRO A 50 9.54 14.74 5.90
C PRO A 50 10.43 15.71 6.68
N ASP A 51 9.89 16.33 7.74
CA ASP A 51 10.65 17.20 8.65
C ASP A 51 11.47 16.44 9.71
N LYS A 52 11.55 15.11 9.59
CA LYS A 52 12.23 14.17 10.51
C LYS A 52 11.54 14.00 11.86
N THR A 53 10.36 14.54 12.04
CA THR A 53 9.58 14.26 13.24
C THR A 53 9.11 12.80 13.22
N GLU A 54 9.29 12.11 14.33
CA GLU A 54 8.95 10.71 14.50
C GLU A 54 7.83 10.52 15.52
N TYR A 55 6.91 9.64 15.21
CA TYR A 55 5.82 9.27 16.09
C TYR A 55 5.72 7.75 16.21
N PRO A 56 5.58 7.21 17.43
CA PRO A 56 5.17 5.82 17.61
C PRO A 56 3.79 5.61 16.95
N GLY A 57 3.69 4.59 16.10
CA GLY A 57 2.46 4.24 15.42
C GLY A 57 1.80 3.04 16.07
N LYS A 58 0.47 3.10 16.21
CA LYS A 58 -0.36 1.98 16.66
C LYS A 58 -1.14 1.45 15.46
N ILE A 59 -1.00 0.16 15.15
CA ILE A 59 -1.81 -0.50 14.13
C ILE A 59 -3.25 -0.60 14.65
N ILE A 60 -4.19 0.07 13.97
CA ILE A 60 -5.61 0.02 14.27
C ILE A 60 -6.25 -1.23 13.68
N GLY A 61 -5.83 -1.58 12.47
CA GLY A 61 -6.23 -2.80 11.80
C GLY A 61 -5.49 -2.96 10.47
N ALA A 62 -5.44 -4.20 10.00
CA ALA A 62 -4.84 -4.53 8.71
C ALA A 62 -5.66 -5.63 8.04
N ASP A 63 -5.90 -5.46 6.76
CA ASP A 63 -6.59 -6.44 5.92
C ASP A 63 -5.64 -6.97 4.86
N LYS A 64 -5.14 -8.18 5.06
CA LYS A 64 -4.19 -8.83 4.15
C LYS A 64 -4.76 -9.10 2.76
N ARG A 65 -6.08 -9.25 2.65
CA ARG A 65 -6.71 -9.57 1.36
C ARG A 65 -6.73 -8.38 0.40
N THR A 66 -6.98 -7.16 0.91
CA THR A 66 -6.89 -5.93 0.12
C THR A 66 -5.56 -5.24 0.25
N ASP A 67 -4.68 -5.75 1.11
CA ASP A 67 -3.38 -5.17 1.42
C ASP A 67 -3.48 -3.73 1.94
N VAL A 68 -4.50 -3.42 2.74
CA VAL A 68 -4.74 -2.11 3.35
C VAL A 68 -4.56 -2.19 4.86
N ALA A 69 -3.86 -1.22 5.44
CA ALA A 69 -3.74 -1.05 6.88
C ALA A 69 -3.97 0.40 7.29
N VAL A 70 -4.45 0.57 8.52
CA VAL A 70 -4.62 1.86 9.18
C VAL A 70 -3.76 1.90 10.44
N VAL A 71 -2.97 2.94 10.54
CA VAL A 71 -2.10 3.25 11.66
C VAL A 71 -2.57 4.54 12.32
N LYS A 72 -2.49 4.61 13.65
CA LYS A 72 -2.79 5.82 14.43
C LYS A 72 -1.53 6.33 15.10
N ILE A 73 -1.30 7.62 14.98
CA ILE A 73 -0.24 8.34 15.72
C ILE A 73 -0.89 9.41 16.60
N GLU A 74 -0.21 9.74 17.71
CA GLU A 74 -0.64 10.81 18.62
C GLU A 74 -0.08 12.16 18.15
N ALA A 75 -0.65 12.67 17.05
CA ALA A 75 -0.34 13.98 16.48
C ALA A 75 -1.64 14.75 16.18
N LYS A 76 -1.57 16.07 16.16
CA LYS A 76 -2.71 16.95 15.89
C LYS A 76 -2.33 17.99 14.85
N GLY A 77 -3.33 18.48 14.13
CA GLY A 77 -3.13 19.54 13.14
C GLY A 77 -2.37 19.07 11.90
N LEU A 78 -2.42 17.78 11.61
CA LEU A 78 -1.85 17.24 10.40
C LEU A 78 -2.66 17.68 9.18
N SER A 79 -2.01 17.72 8.02
CA SER A 79 -2.67 18.02 6.75
C SER A 79 -3.04 16.73 6.04
N PRO A 80 -4.33 16.34 6.01
CA PRO A 80 -4.77 15.15 5.30
C PRO A 80 -4.62 15.32 3.79
N VAL A 81 -4.40 14.20 3.11
CA VAL A 81 -4.46 14.19 1.64
C VAL A 81 -5.88 14.45 1.14
N ARG A 82 -6.01 14.96 -0.07
CA ARG A 82 -7.29 14.99 -0.77
C ARG A 82 -7.51 13.65 -1.45
N LEU A 83 -8.62 13.01 -1.13
CA LEU A 83 -9.03 11.76 -1.78
C LEU A 83 -9.71 12.08 -3.11
N GLY A 84 -9.29 11.38 -4.16
CA GLY A 84 -9.90 11.45 -5.48
C GLY A 84 -10.90 10.33 -5.70
N ASP A 85 -11.31 10.19 -6.95
CA ASP A 85 -12.25 9.17 -7.40
C ASP A 85 -11.53 8.21 -8.37
N SER A 86 -11.22 7.00 -7.89
CA SER A 86 -10.55 5.97 -8.68
C SER A 86 -11.43 5.40 -9.80
N ASP A 87 -12.76 5.48 -9.66
CA ASP A 87 -13.68 4.94 -10.66
C ASP A 87 -13.70 5.82 -11.92
N ARG A 88 -13.44 7.12 -11.75
CA ARG A 88 -13.37 8.10 -12.83
C ARG A 88 -12.02 8.17 -13.54
N LEU A 89 -10.98 7.49 -13.03
CA LEU A 89 -9.70 7.40 -13.73
C LEU A 89 -9.88 6.78 -15.12
N ARG A 90 -9.12 7.27 -16.08
CA ARG A 90 -9.09 6.76 -17.45
C ARG A 90 -7.70 6.24 -17.81
N VAL A 91 -7.64 5.21 -18.61
CA VAL A 91 -6.38 4.74 -19.22
C VAL A 91 -5.75 5.89 -20.01
N GLY A 92 -4.44 6.07 -19.85
CA GLY A 92 -3.67 7.17 -20.43
C GLY A 92 -3.59 8.43 -19.54
N GLU A 93 -4.33 8.52 -18.43
CA GLU A 93 -4.18 9.64 -17.49
C GLU A 93 -2.84 9.59 -16.76
N TRP A 94 -2.19 10.76 -16.63
CA TRP A 94 -0.96 10.91 -15.86
C TRP A 94 -1.21 10.74 -14.37
N VAL A 95 -0.33 9.97 -13.74
CA VAL A 95 -0.33 9.72 -12.29
C VAL A 95 1.10 9.76 -11.76
N MET A 96 1.24 10.03 -10.47
CA MET A 96 2.53 10.07 -9.78
C MET A 96 2.44 9.23 -8.51
N ALA A 97 3.49 8.48 -8.23
CA ALA A 97 3.68 7.80 -6.95
C ALA A 97 4.63 8.61 -6.08
N ILE A 98 4.31 8.73 -4.81
CA ILE A 98 5.17 9.35 -3.81
C ILE A 98 5.51 8.28 -2.77
N GLY A 99 6.77 8.22 -2.38
CA GLY A 99 7.22 7.28 -1.37
C GLY A 99 8.66 7.53 -0.93
N SER A 100 9.17 6.61 -0.12
CA SER A 100 10.52 6.64 0.42
C SER A 100 11.25 5.35 0.03
N PRO A 101 11.59 5.15 -1.26
CA PRO A 101 12.26 3.94 -1.70
C PRO A 101 13.62 3.82 -1.03
N TYR A 102 13.93 2.63 -0.52
CA TYR A 102 15.19 2.34 0.17
C TYR A 102 15.48 3.26 1.36
N GLY A 103 14.46 3.90 1.95
CA GLY A 103 14.65 4.89 3.02
C GLY A 103 15.16 6.26 2.53
N LEU A 104 15.19 6.47 1.21
CA LEU A 104 15.50 7.78 0.61
C LEU A 104 14.32 8.72 0.78
N GLU A 105 14.62 9.99 1.07
CA GLU A 105 13.58 10.99 1.28
C GLU A 105 12.71 11.19 0.04
N ASN A 106 11.41 11.31 0.28
CA ASN A 106 10.33 11.69 -0.63
C ASN A 106 10.68 11.63 -2.13
N THR A 107 10.73 10.42 -2.66
CA THR A 107 10.93 10.20 -4.09
C THR A 107 9.59 10.25 -4.81
N VAL A 108 9.56 10.95 -5.93
CA VAL A 108 8.40 11.02 -6.82
C VAL A 108 8.74 10.33 -8.13
N THR A 109 7.87 9.41 -8.56
CA THR A 109 7.93 8.82 -9.90
C THR A 109 6.62 9.08 -10.63
N ALA A 110 6.67 9.21 -11.95
CA ALA A 110 5.49 9.54 -12.76
C ALA A 110 5.33 8.57 -13.93
N GLY A 111 4.11 8.40 -14.37
CA GLY A 111 3.73 7.57 -15.49
C GLY A 111 2.25 7.73 -15.80
N ILE A 112 1.66 6.74 -16.44
CA ILE A 112 0.25 6.75 -16.83
C ILE A 112 -0.51 5.55 -16.26
N VAL A 113 -1.82 5.68 -16.19
CA VAL A 113 -2.72 4.54 -16.00
C VAL A 113 -2.67 3.67 -17.24
N SER A 114 -2.13 2.47 -17.14
CA SER A 114 -1.99 1.52 -18.25
C SER A 114 -3.23 0.66 -18.43
N ALA A 115 -3.90 0.30 -17.33
CA ALA A 115 -5.16 -0.46 -17.33
C ALA A 115 -5.91 -0.27 -16.00
N LYS A 116 -7.17 -0.65 -15.98
CA LYS A 116 -8.03 -0.69 -14.78
C LYS A 116 -8.59 -2.09 -14.56
N ALA A 117 -9.04 -2.36 -13.34
CA ALA A 117 -9.67 -3.62 -12.95
C ALA A 117 -8.83 -4.86 -13.30
N ARG A 118 -7.51 -4.77 -13.07
CA ARG A 118 -6.61 -5.92 -13.25
C ARG A 118 -6.70 -6.85 -12.04
N GLU A 119 -7.13 -8.07 -12.30
CA GLU A 119 -7.14 -9.13 -11.31
C GLU A 119 -5.80 -9.89 -11.37
N THR A 120 -5.13 -9.98 -10.22
CA THR A 120 -3.85 -10.70 -10.08
C THR A 120 -4.01 -12.03 -9.33
N GLY A 121 -5.28 -12.50 -9.18
CA GLY A 121 -5.64 -13.72 -8.47
C GLY A 121 -6.33 -13.51 -7.12
N ASP A 122 -6.30 -12.30 -6.56
CA ASP A 122 -6.84 -11.98 -5.23
C ASP A 122 -8.21 -11.28 -5.27
N PHE A 123 -8.86 -11.23 -6.41
CA PHE A 123 -10.16 -10.56 -6.64
C PHE A 123 -10.15 -9.06 -6.30
N LEU A 124 -8.98 -8.42 -6.29
CA LEU A 124 -8.84 -6.98 -6.12
C LEU A 124 -8.66 -6.33 -7.50
N PRO A 125 -9.52 -5.37 -7.88
CA PRO A 125 -9.46 -4.73 -9.19
C PRO A 125 -8.37 -3.65 -9.23
N PHE A 126 -7.10 -4.05 -9.30
CA PHE A 126 -5.97 -3.13 -9.30
C PHE A 126 -5.99 -2.12 -10.45
N ILE A 127 -5.46 -0.92 -10.15
CA ILE A 127 -5.03 0.04 -11.16
C ILE A 127 -3.63 -0.38 -11.61
N GLN A 128 -3.46 -0.66 -12.90
CA GLN A 128 -2.14 -0.90 -13.49
C GLN A 128 -1.55 0.40 -13.99
N THR A 129 -0.27 0.64 -13.70
CA THR A 129 0.48 1.81 -14.17
C THR A 129 1.86 1.40 -14.66
N ASP A 130 2.55 2.31 -15.36
CA ASP A 130 3.96 2.22 -15.69
C ASP A 130 4.84 3.11 -14.77
N VAL A 131 4.26 3.61 -13.70
CA VAL A 131 4.99 4.36 -12.67
C VAL A 131 6.01 3.45 -11.99
N ALA A 132 7.26 3.89 -11.91
CA ALA A 132 8.31 3.10 -11.29
C ALA A 132 8.10 2.96 -9.78
N ILE A 133 7.81 1.75 -9.35
CA ILE A 133 7.66 1.37 -7.93
C ILE A 133 8.82 0.46 -7.54
N ASN A 134 9.45 0.78 -6.42
CA ASN A 134 10.54 0.01 -5.82
C ASN A 134 10.25 -0.20 -4.32
N PRO A 135 10.96 -1.14 -3.66
CA PRO A 135 10.82 -1.35 -2.22
C PRO A 135 10.94 -0.03 -1.42
N GLY A 136 9.95 0.25 -0.58
CA GLY A 136 9.81 1.51 0.16
C GLY A 136 8.70 2.43 -0.37
N ASN A 137 8.28 2.32 -1.63
CA ASN A 137 7.12 3.06 -2.16
C ASN A 137 5.77 2.42 -1.79
N SER A 138 5.77 1.14 -1.41
CA SER A 138 4.56 0.43 -0.96
C SER A 138 3.89 1.16 0.19
N GLY A 139 2.58 1.33 0.13
CA GLY A 139 1.76 2.08 1.07
C GLY A 139 1.68 3.57 0.80
N GLY A 140 2.57 4.12 -0.03
CA GLY A 140 2.52 5.52 -0.46
C GLY A 140 1.38 5.80 -1.43
N PRO A 141 0.99 7.08 -1.59
CA PRO A 141 -0.10 7.47 -2.45
C PRO A 141 0.27 7.42 -3.94
N LEU A 142 -0.69 6.97 -4.76
CA LEU A 142 -0.76 7.25 -6.18
C LEU A 142 -1.67 8.46 -6.37
N ILE A 143 -1.16 9.55 -6.93
CA ILE A 143 -1.91 10.81 -7.08
C ILE A 143 -2.14 11.15 -8.56
N ASN A 144 -3.26 11.81 -8.85
CA ASN A 144 -3.55 12.36 -10.16
C ASN A 144 -2.95 13.79 -10.32
N MET A 145 -3.09 14.37 -11.50
CA MET A 145 -2.58 15.72 -11.80
C MET A 145 -3.31 16.86 -11.07
N ARG A 146 -4.37 16.57 -10.32
CA ARG A 146 -5.05 17.52 -9.42
C ARG A 146 -4.54 17.44 -7.98
N GLY A 147 -3.54 16.56 -7.71
CA GLY A 147 -3.01 16.30 -6.38
C GLY A 147 -3.97 15.52 -5.48
N GLU A 148 -4.86 14.72 -6.07
CA GLU A 148 -5.79 13.87 -5.35
C GLU A 148 -5.27 12.43 -5.35
N VAL A 149 -5.35 11.76 -4.19
CA VAL A 149 -4.98 10.34 -4.07
C VAL A 149 -6.03 9.50 -4.75
N VAL A 150 -5.63 8.72 -5.73
CA VAL A 150 -6.48 7.82 -6.52
C VAL A 150 -6.17 6.34 -6.29
N GLY A 151 -5.07 6.05 -5.58
CA GLY A 151 -4.71 4.68 -5.21
C GLY A 151 -3.60 4.63 -4.18
N ILE A 152 -3.32 3.41 -3.71
CA ILE A 152 -2.19 3.08 -2.84
C ILE A 152 -1.22 2.22 -3.63
N ASN A 153 0.04 2.64 -3.73
CA ASN A 153 1.07 1.81 -4.36
C ASN A 153 1.24 0.52 -3.56
N SER A 154 1.13 -0.64 -4.20
CA SER A 154 1.16 -1.92 -3.50
C SER A 154 2.28 -2.82 -4.02
N GLN A 155 2.20 -3.26 -5.26
CA GLN A 155 3.10 -4.28 -5.78
C GLN A 155 3.52 -4.02 -7.23
N ILE A 156 4.54 -4.74 -7.68
CA ILE A 156 4.98 -4.76 -9.08
C ILE A 156 4.80 -6.17 -9.66
N TYR A 157 4.59 -6.26 -10.96
CA TYR A 157 4.79 -7.52 -11.67
C TYR A 157 6.25 -7.64 -12.06
N SER A 158 6.97 -8.56 -11.42
CA SER A 158 8.41 -8.69 -11.63
C SER A 158 8.89 -10.14 -11.54
N ARG A 159 9.80 -10.51 -12.43
CA ARG A 159 10.51 -11.80 -12.40
C ARG A 159 11.85 -11.70 -11.66
N SER A 160 12.40 -10.51 -11.54
CA SER A 160 13.72 -10.25 -10.94
C SER A 160 13.66 -9.52 -9.60
N GLY A 161 12.46 -9.14 -9.12
CA GLY A 161 12.26 -8.36 -7.91
C GLY A 161 12.35 -6.84 -8.09
N GLY A 162 12.76 -6.34 -9.26
CA GLY A 162 12.80 -4.92 -9.60
C GLY A 162 11.67 -4.53 -10.56
N PHE A 163 11.39 -3.24 -10.67
CA PHE A 163 10.40 -2.69 -11.59
C PHE A 163 10.74 -3.02 -13.05
N GLN A 164 9.77 -3.52 -13.81
CA GLN A 164 9.87 -3.93 -15.21
C GLN A 164 8.76 -3.32 -16.08
N GLY A 165 8.27 -2.13 -15.75
CA GLY A 165 7.25 -1.42 -16.53
C GLY A 165 5.82 -1.73 -16.12
N ILE A 166 5.58 -2.56 -15.11
CA ILE A 166 4.23 -2.87 -14.61
C ILE A 166 4.19 -2.72 -13.09
N SER A 167 3.34 -1.83 -12.63
CA SER A 167 3.03 -1.60 -11.22
C SER A 167 1.53 -1.67 -10.99
N PHE A 168 1.15 -2.02 -9.76
CA PHE A 168 -0.22 -2.11 -9.32
C PHE A 168 -0.48 -1.22 -8.11
N ALA A 169 -1.60 -0.51 -8.15
CA ALA A 169 -2.10 0.27 -7.04
C ALA A 169 -3.51 -0.18 -6.66
N ILE A 170 -3.79 -0.19 -5.37
CA ILE A 170 -5.12 -0.45 -4.82
C ILE A 170 -5.96 0.79 -5.10
N PRO A 171 -7.16 0.68 -5.72
CA PRO A 171 -8.04 1.83 -5.93
C PRO A 171 -8.40 2.51 -4.61
N ILE A 172 -8.38 3.85 -4.59
CA ILE A 172 -8.63 4.58 -3.34
C ILE A 172 -10.05 4.36 -2.80
N ALA A 173 -11.04 4.17 -3.67
CA ALA A 173 -12.41 3.87 -3.26
C ALA A 173 -12.50 2.58 -2.43
N GLU A 174 -11.78 1.52 -2.86
CA GLU A 174 -11.68 0.26 -2.13
C GLU A 174 -10.92 0.43 -0.81
N ALA A 175 -9.79 1.15 -0.84
CA ALA A 175 -8.97 1.39 0.33
C ALA A 175 -9.73 2.17 1.42
N VAL A 176 -10.50 3.19 1.06
CA VAL A 176 -11.33 3.96 1.99
C VAL A 176 -12.40 3.07 2.61
N ARG A 177 -13.13 2.28 1.79
CA ARG A 177 -14.16 1.36 2.27
C ARG A 177 -13.61 0.38 3.31
N VAL A 178 -12.41 -0.14 3.08
CA VAL A 178 -11.73 -1.04 4.02
C VAL A 178 -11.26 -0.28 5.26
N SER A 179 -10.64 0.90 5.08
CA SER A 179 -10.11 1.69 6.18
C SER A 179 -11.18 2.11 7.18
N ASP A 180 -12.40 2.43 6.73
CA ASP A 180 -13.50 2.79 7.60
C ASP A 180 -13.88 1.61 8.50
N GLN A 181 -13.97 0.40 7.95
CA GLN A 181 -14.21 -0.79 8.75
C GLN A 181 -13.06 -1.08 9.74
N LEU A 182 -11.80 -0.91 9.31
CA LEU A 182 -10.65 -1.10 10.20
C LEU A 182 -10.67 -0.09 11.36
N ARG A 183 -11.07 1.15 11.11
CA ARG A 183 -11.19 2.18 12.17
C ARG A 183 -12.33 1.91 13.14
N GLU A 184 -13.46 1.41 12.66
CA GLU A 184 -14.66 1.17 13.47
C GLU A 184 -14.55 -0.10 14.31
N GLN A 185 -14.05 -1.20 13.76
CA GLN A 185 -14.11 -2.52 14.38
C GLN A 185 -12.77 -3.28 14.40
N GLY A 186 -11.70 -2.73 13.78
CA GLY A 186 -10.37 -3.34 13.77
C GLY A 186 -10.15 -4.40 12.68
N TYR A 187 -11.17 -4.78 11.94
CA TYR A 187 -11.11 -5.79 10.87
C TYR A 187 -12.07 -5.48 9.72
N ALA A 188 -11.79 -6.01 8.53
CA ALA A 188 -12.68 -5.91 7.38
C ALA A 188 -13.65 -7.09 7.35
N ASN A 189 -14.95 -6.80 7.36
CA ASN A 189 -16.02 -7.81 7.29
C ASN A 189 -16.38 -8.10 5.83
N ARG A 190 -16.47 -9.38 5.47
CA ARG A 190 -16.87 -9.84 4.14
C ARG A 190 -17.87 -10.97 4.21
N GLY A 191 -18.94 -10.82 3.45
CA GLY A 191 -19.86 -11.93 3.21
C GLY A 191 -19.17 -13.05 2.41
N ARG A 192 -19.44 -14.28 2.75
CA ARG A 192 -19.02 -15.44 1.97
C ARG A 192 -20.23 -16.08 1.32
N ILE A 193 -20.21 -16.17 -0.01
CA ILE A 193 -21.16 -16.95 -0.78
C ILE A 193 -20.42 -18.24 -1.18
N GLY A 194 -20.98 -19.40 -0.81
CA GLY A 194 -20.36 -20.70 -1.12
C GLY A 194 -20.65 -21.13 -2.57
N VAL A 195 -20.13 -20.39 -3.54
CA VAL A 195 -20.30 -20.67 -4.98
C VAL A 195 -18.94 -20.73 -5.67
N SER A 196 -18.83 -21.51 -6.74
CA SER A 196 -17.75 -21.46 -7.71
C SER A 196 -18.16 -20.57 -8.88
N ILE A 197 -17.29 -19.63 -9.23
CA ILE A 197 -17.49 -18.76 -10.40
C ILE A 197 -16.50 -19.21 -11.48
N ALA A 198 -17.00 -19.36 -12.71
CA ALA A 198 -16.17 -19.64 -13.87
C ALA A 198 -16.61 -18.73 -15.03
N GLU A 199 -15.69 -18.42 -15.92
CA GLU A 199 -16.05 -17.73 -17.17
C GLU A 199 -16.98 -18.61 -18.00
N VAL A 200 -18.03 -17.98 -18.52
CA VAL A 200 -18.96 -18.63 -19.46
C VAL A 200 -18.34 -18.54 -20.85
N ASN A 201 -17.78 -19.64 -21.33
CA ASN A 201 -17.31 -19.73 -22.71
C ASN A 201 -18.50 -19.87 -23.67
N ALA A 202 -18.25 -19.70 -25.00
CA ALA A 202 -19.28 -19.72 -26.03
C ALA A 202 -20.12 -21.00 -26.01
N ASP A 203 -19.50 -22.18 -25.78
CA ASP A 203 -20.21 -23.46 -25.76
C ASP A 203 -21.16 -23.54 -24.54
N THR A 204 -20.68 -23.06 -23.39
CA THR A 204 -21.51 -23.01 -22.17
C THR A 204 -22.66 -22.01 -22.32
N ALA A 205 -22.41 -20.83 -22.92
CA ALA A 205 -23.44 -19.83 -23.21
C ALA A 205 -24.54 -20.42 -24.08
N GLN A 206 -24.15 -21.10 -25.16
CA GLN A 206 -25.09 -21.76 -26.07
C GLN A 206 -25.89 -22.86 -25.36
N ALA A 207 -25.24 -23.69 -24.52
CA ALA A 207 -25.94 -24.75 -23.78
C ALA A 207 -26.92 -24.19 -22.73
N LEU A 208 -26.68 -22.99 -22.20
CA LEU A 208 -27.55 -22.28 -21.27
C LEU A 208 -28.61 -21.39 -21.95
N GLY A 209 -28.61 -21.32 -23.29
CA GLY A 209 -29.53 -20.47 -24.04
C GLY A 209 -29.28 -18.97 -23.85
N MET A 210 -28.04 -18.58 -23.58
CA MET A 210 -27.61 -17.18 -23.45
C MET A 210 -27.19 -16.67 -24.84
N GLU A 211 -27.70 -15.48 -25.25
CA GLU A 211 -27.31 -14.77 -26.48
C GLU A 211 -26.12 -13.84 -26.27
#